data_5c954db8391ed6ee3b67e91d4fc55ac8
#
_entry.id   5c954db8391ed6ee3b67e91d4fc55ac8
#
_cell.length_a   1.000
_cell.length_b   1.000
_cell.length_c   1.000
_cell.angle_alpha   90.00
_cell.angle_beta   90.00
_cell.angle_gamma   90.00
#
_symmetry.space_group_name_H-M   'P 1'
#
loop_
_entity.id
_entity.type
_entity.pdbx_description
1 polymer ?
#
loop_
_entity_poly.entity_id
_entity_poly.type
_entity_poly.pdbx_seq_one_letter_code
_entity_poly.pdbx_strand_id
1 'polypeptide(L)'
;VTLQTASNIDSPLIPDYAIGFATRQSFILELAPTMMCLILAGKIGSNIASEIGTMRITEQIDALEIMGVNSASYLILPKIVAALLIVPVIIVYSMFLGVMGGWFVSAYSDFTSMDKYILGIRWNFTLFSIVYALIKTLFFAFIITSVPAFFGYYTRGGSIEIGKASTKSVVYSS
;
A
#
# COMPACT_ATOMS: atom_id res chain seq x y z
N VAL A 1 -1.56 -13.60 11.39
CA VAL A 1 -0.62 -12.95 12.31
C VAL A 1 -0.99 -13.28 13.74
N THR A 2 -2.15 -12.86 14.26
CA THR A 2 -2.53 -13.06 15.68
C THR A 2 -2.43 -14.52 16.13
N LEU A 3 -3.01 -15.47 15.38
CA LEU A 3 -2.94 -16.90 15.68
C LEU A 3 -1.50 -17.44 15.59
N GLN A 4 -0.74 -17.00 14.59
CA GLN A 4 0.66 -17.40 14.40
C GLN A 4 1.55 -16.84 15.52
N THR A 5 1.31 -15.61 15.95
CA THR A 5 2.03 -15.02 17.07
C THR A 5 1.69 -15.76 18.37
N ALA A 6 0.42 -16.09 18.58
CA ALA A 6 -0.02 -16.85 19.74
C ALA A 6 0.65 -18.23 19.80
N SER A 7 0.67 -18.98 18.68
CA SER A 7 1.28 -20.32 18.64
C SER A 7 2.82 -20.30 18.80
N ASN A 8 3.47 -19.21 18.42
CA ASN A 8 4.93 -19.08 18.57
C ASN A 8 5.37 -18.58 19.96
N ILE A 9 4.45 -17.99 20.74
CA ILE A 9 4.72 -17.45 22.08
C ILE A 9 4.24 -18.39 23.19
N ASP A 10 4.01 -19.66 22.90
CA ASP A 10 3.58 -20.67 23.87
C ASP A 10 4.72 -21.05 24.85
N SER A 11 5.36 -20.05 25.43
CA SER A 11 6.45 -20.19 26.42
C SER A 11 6.02 -19.55 27.73
N PRO A 12 6.12 -20.26 28.86
CA PRO A 12 5.74 -19.72 30.17
C PRO A 12 6.56 -18.52 30.62
N LEU A 13 7.63 -18.17 29.88
CA LEU A 13 8.50 -17.03 30.18
C LEU A 13 8.02 -15.73 29.54
N ILE A 14 7.08 -15.78 28.57
CA ILE A 14 6.61 -14.61 27.84
C ILE A 14 5.20 -14.25 28.33
N PRO A 15 4.99 -13.01 28.78
CA PRO A 15 3.67 -12.59 29.26
C PRO A 15 2.65 -12.59 28.12
N ASP A 16 1.42 -13.04 28.38
CA ASP A 16 0.34 -13.18 27.39
C ASP A 16 -0.05 -11.88 26.66
N TYR A 17 0.20 -10.71 27.26
CA TYR A 17 -0.01 -9.42 26.60
C TYR A 17 0.96 -9.16 25.43
N ALA A 18 2.05 -9.91 25.36
CA ALA A 18 3.04 -9.79 24.28
C ALA A 18 2.43 -10.16 22.91
N ILE A 19 1.40 -11.02 22.88
CA ILE A 19 0.69 -11.38 21.65
C ILE A 19 0.02 -10.15 21.02
N GLY A 20 -0.72 -9.37 21.81
CA GLY A 20 -1.37 -8.15 21.33
C GLY A 20 -0.36 -7.09 20.89
N PHE A 21 0.72 -6.91 21.65
CA PHE A 21 1.80 -5.99 21.31
C PHE A 21 2.49 -6.38 19.99
N ALA A 22 2.93 -7.62 19.85
CA ALA A 22 3.63 -8.11 18.67
C ALA A 22 2.74 -8.08 17.41
N THR A 23 1.47 -8.46 17.55
CA THR A 23 0.48 -8.38 16.46
C THR A 23 0.31 -6.95 15.97
N ARG A 24 0.09 -6.00 16.89
CA ARG A 24 -0.02 -4.59 16.56
C ARG A 24 1.24 -4.07 15.87
N GLN A 25 2.40 -4.33 16.46
CA GLN A 25 3.69 -3.81 15.96
C GLN A 25 3.98 -4.33 14.56
N SER A 26 3.87 -5.64 14.34
CA SER A 26 4.08 -6.25 13.02
C SER A 26 3.07 -5.76 11.99
N PHE A 27 1.81 -5.59 12.38
CA PHE A 27 0.76 -5.18 11.46
C PHE A 27 0.90 -3.72 11.05
N ILE A 28 1.11 -2.81 12.01
CA ILE A 28 1.19 -1.36 11.73
C ILE A 28 2.47 -1.01 10.99
N LEU A 29 3.63 -1.58 11.36
CA LEU A 29 4.90 -1.19 10.77
C LEU A 29 5.18 -1.85 9.43
N GLU A 30 4.77 -3.11 9.26
CA GLU A 30 5.18 -3.89 8.08
C GLU A 30 4.00 -4.35 7.24
N LEU A 31 3.04 -5.08 7.81
CA LEU A 31 2.02 -5.75 7.00
C LEU A 31 1.05 -4.77 6.34
N ALA A 32 0.50 -3.82 7.08
CA ALA A 32 -0.47 -2.90 6.51
C ALA A 32 0.15 -2.01 5.41
N PRO A 33 1.26 -1.27 5.63
CA PRO A 33 1.82 -0.43 4.57
C PRO A 33 2.40 -1.26 3.41
N THR A 34 3.13 -2.33 3.68
CA THR A 34 3.83 -3.07 2.63
C THR A 34 2.88 -3.89 1.76
N MET A 35 2.01 -4.71 2.38
CA MET A 35 1.09 -5.56 1.63
C MET A 35 0.04 -4.75 0.87
N MET A 36 -0.51 -3.70 1.48
CA MET A 36 -1.49 -2.84 0.81
C MET A 36 -0.84 -2.08 -0.36
N CYS A 37 0.38 -1.56 -0.19
CA CYS A 37 1.09 -0.90 -1.28
C CYS A 37 1.42 -1.86 -2.43
N LEU A 38 1.76 -3.11 -2.15
CA LEU A 38 1.99 -4.13 -3.17
C LEU A 38 0.72 -4.41 -4.00
N ILE A 39 -0.43 -4.57 -3.32
CA ILE A 39 -1.73 -4.75 -3.98
C ILE A 39 -2.10 -3.50 -4.81
N LEU A 40 -1.88 -2.31 -4.27
CA LEU A 40 -2.13 -1.06 -4.96
C LEU A 40 -1.19 -0.86 -6.15
N ALA A 41 0.07 -1.29 -6.06
CA ALA A 41 1.01 -1.29 -7.18
C ALA A 41 0.46 -2.09 -8.38
N GLY A 42 -0.08 -3.28 -8.12
CA GLY A 42 -0.73 -4.08 -9.15
C GLY A 42 -1.97 -3.39 -9.75
N LYS A 43 -2.86 -2.87 -8.92
CA LYS A 43 -4.14 -2.28 -9.37
C LYS A 43 -3.97 -0.89 -9.96
N ILE A 44 -3.38 0.03 -9.21
CA ILE A 44 -3.22 1.44 -9.62
C ILE A 44 -2.12 1.54 -10.68
N GLY A 45 -1.00 0.85 -10.48
CA GLY A 45 0.12 0.89 -11.41
C GLY A 45 -0.25 0.38 -12.80
N SER A 46 -0.89 -0.78 -12.89
CA SER A 46 -1.35 -1.30 -14.19
C SER A 46 -2.36 -0.37 -14.88
N ASN A 47 -3.27 0.22 -14.12
CA ASN A 47 -4.28 1.14 -14.64
C ASN A 47 -3.66 2.43 -15.18
N ILE A 48 -2.73 3.05 -14.42
CA ILE A 48 -2.02 4.26 -14.85
C ILE A 48 -1.20 3.99 -16.12
N ALA A 49 -0.45 2.88 -16.15
CA ALA A 49 0.39 2.54 -17.30
C ALA A 49 -0.45 2.28 -18.56
N SER A 50 -1.57 1.57 -18.44
CA SER A 50 -2.44 1.29 -19.57
C SER A 50 -3.20 2.53 -20.04
N GLU A 51 -3.68 3.39 -19.15
CA GLU A 51 -4.38 4.63 -19.49
C GLU A 51 -3.47 5.59 -20.23
N ILE A 52 -2.28 5.91 -19.66
CA ILE A 52 -1.32 6.81 -20.29
C ILE A 52 -0.75 6.19 -21.58
N GLY A 53 -0.50 4.88 -21.59
CA GLY A 53 -0.06 4.16 -22.78
C GLY A 53 -1.10 4.20 -23.91
N THR A 54 -2.38 4.09 -23.60
CA THR A 54 -3.46 4.25 -24.59
C THR A 54 -3.49 5.67 -25.14
N MET A 55 -3.40 6.70 -24.28
CA MET A 55 -3.34 8.10 -24.70
C MET A 55 -2.12 8.38 -25.60
N ARG A 56 -1.00 7.70 -25.36
CA ARG A 56 0.21 7.82 -26.18
C ARG A 56 0.01 7.22 -27.57
N ILE A 57 -0.55 6.02 -27.67
CA ILE A 57 -0.77 5.30 -28.94
C ILE A 57 -1.86 5.96 -29.79
N THR A 58 -2.86 6.56 -29.15
CA THR A 58 -3.93 7.29 -29.84
C THR A 58 -3.57 8.75 -30.16
N GLU A 59 -2.29 9.14 -30.03
CA GLU A 59 -1.75 10.46 -30.35
C GLU A 59 -2.39 11.63 -29.54
N GLN A 60 -3.12 11.32 -28.46
CA GLN A 60 -3.72 12.34 -27.59
C GLN A 60 -2.66 13.16 -26.86
N ILE A 61 -1.54 12.55 -26.48
CA ILE A 61 -0.41 13.24 -25.85
C ILE A 61 0.25 14.20 -26.84
N ASP A 62 0.42 13.76 -28.10
CA ASP A 62 1.01 14.59 -29.14
C ASP A 62 0.10 15.78 -29.50
N ALA A 63 -1.23 15.58 -29.50
CA ALA A 63 -2.20 16.64 -29.65
C ALA A 63 -2.10 17.70 -28.54
N LEU A 64 -1.91 17.29 -27.27
CA LEU A 64 -1.68 18.23 -26.17
C LEU A 64 -0.40 19.04 -26.33
N GLU A 65 0.67 18.42 -26.82
CA GLU A 65 1.97 19.09 -27.06
C GLU A 65 1.88 20.11 -28.18
N ILE A 66 1.14 19.81 -29.27
CA ILE A 66 0.88 20.76 -30.35
C ILE A 66 0.09 21.99 -29.85
N MET A 67 -0.82 21.80 -28.89
CA MET A 67 -1.54 22.91 -28.25
C MET A 67 -0.70 23.72 -27.27
N GLY A 68 0.60 23.39 -27.09
CA GLY A 68 1.51 24.08 -26.18
C GLY A 68 1.34 23.71 -24.71
N VAL A 69 0.58 22.66 -24.40
CA VAL A 69 0.39 22.16 -23.03
C VAL A 69 1.49 21.16 -22.71
N ASN A 70 2.13 21.29 -21.54
CA ASN A 70 3.05 20.27 -21.06
C ASN A 70 2.27 19.02 -20.66
N SER A 71 2.27 18.02 -21.54
CA SER A 71 1.52 16.78 -21.40
C SER A 71 1.87 16.01 -20.13
N ALA A 72 3.15 15.96 -19.74
CA ALA A 72 3.60 15.29 -18.54
C ALA A 72 3.04 15.94 -17.26
N SER A 73 3.11 17.26 -17.16
CA SER A 73 2.56 17.98 -16.01
C SER A 73 1.03 17.89 -15.95
N TYR A 74 0.36 17.88 -17.08
CA TYR A 74 -1.11 17.84 -17.13
C TYR A 74 -1.68 16.46 -16.79
N LEU A 75 -1.02 15.38 -17.24
CA LEU A 75 -1.53 14.01 -17.07
C LEU A 75 -0.97 13.31 -15.85
N ILE A 76 0.32 13.45 -15.57
CA ILE A 76 1.01 12.65 -14.55
C ILE A 76 0.92 13.31 -13.16
N LEU A 77 1.13 14.63 -13.08
CA LEU A 77 1.16 15.32 -11.79
C LEU A 77 -0.13 15.16 -10.97
N PRO A 78 -1.35 15.34 -11.53
CA PRO A 78 -2.57 15.16 -10.76
C PRO A 78 -2.75 13.72 -10.26
N LYS A 79 -2.28 12.72 -11.01
CA LYS A 79 -2.32 11.30 -10.57
C LYS A 79 -1.38 11.05 -9.38
N ILE A 80 -0.18 11.63 -9.41
CA ILE A 80 0.78 11.55 -8.29
C ILE A 80 0.20 12.23 -7.04
N VAL A 81 -0.33 13.44 -7.18
CA VAL A 81 -0.93 14.18 -6.06
C VAL A 81 -2.12 13.42 -5.47
N ALA A 82 -3.01 12.91 -6.32
CA ALA A 82 -4.14 12.11 -5.87
C ALA A 82 -3.70 10.85 -5.10
N ALA A 83 -2.69 10.14 -5.58
CA ALA A 83 -2.16 8.96 -4.90
C ALA A 83 -1.50 9.31 -3.55
N LEU A 84 -0.72 10.38 -3.48
CA LEU A 84 -0.11 10.84 -2.23
C LEU A 84 -1.13 11.21 -1.16
N LEU A 85 -2.34 11.62 -1.55
CA LEU A 85 -3.43 11.91 -0.61
C LEU A 85 -4.24 10.67 -0.26
N ILE A 86 -4.58 9.84 -1.24
CA ILE A 86 -5.53 8.73 -1.07
C ILE A 86 -4.85 7.49 -0.46
N VAL A 87 -3.63 7.15 -0.89
CA VAL A 87 -2.96 5.91 -0.44
C VAL A 87 -2.71 5.91 1.08
N PRO A 88 -2.23 6.99 1.73
CA PRO A 88 -2.10 7.01 3.19
C PRO A 88 -3.44 6.80 3.91
N VAL A 89 -4.54 7.37 3.40
CA VAL A 89 -5.87 7.19 3.99
C VAL A 89 -6.30 5.73 3.95
N ILE A 90 -6.10 5.06 2.80
CA ILE A 90 -6.41 3.63 2.64
C ILE A 90 -5.59 2.79 3.63
N ILE A 91 -4.32 3.13 3.83
CA ILE A 91 -3.44 2.37 4.72
C ILE A 91 -3.82 2.57 6.18
N VAL A 92 -4.15 3.80 6.62
CA VAL A 92 -4.69 4.04 7.96
C VAL A 92 -5.95 3.23 8.20
N TYR A 93 -6.86 3.18 7.22
CA TYR A 93 -8.07 2.37 7.30
C TYR A 93 -7.75 0.87 7.38
N SER A 94 -6.78 0.39 6.62
CA SER A 94 -6.28 -0.99 6.68
C SER A 94 -5.67 -1.33 8.04
N MET A 95 -4.89 -0.41 8.64
CA MET A 95 -4.34 -0.58 9.98
C MET A 95 -5.45 -0.76 11.03
N PHE A 96 -6.48 0.09 10.96
CA PHE A 96 -7.62 0.01 11.86
C PHE A 96 -8.36 -1.32 11.73
N LEU A 97 -8.70 -1.72 10.51
CA LEU A 97 -9.37 -2.99 10.25
C LEU A 97 -8.53 -4.20 10.68
N GLY A 98 -7.22 -4.14 10.48
CA GLY A 98 -6.31 -5.22 10.88
C GLY A 98 -6.24 -5.41 12.39
N VAL A 99 -6.18 -4.33 13.16
CA VAL A 99 -6.21 -4.39 14.62
C VAL A 99 -7.57 -4.87 15.13
N MET A 100 -8.67 -4.41 14.53
CA MET A 100 -10.02 -4.94 14.83
C MET A 100 -10.15 -6.43 14.50
N GLY A 101 -9.61 -6.88 13.36
CA GLY A 101 -9.60 -8.28 12.99
C GLY A 101 -8.87 -9.16 14.01
N GLY A 102 -7.75 -8.68 14.56
CA GLY A 102 -7.04 -9.34 15.64
C GLY A 102 -7.88 -9.43 16.93
N TRP A 103 -8.64 -8.39 17.27
CA TRP A 103 -9.57 -8.38 18.40
C TRP A 103 -10.68 -9.41 18.21
N PHE A 104 -11.29 -9.50 17.02
CA PHE A 104 -12.29 -10.51 16.72
C PHE A 104 -11.74 -11.93 16.87
N VAL A 105 -10.53 -12.20 16.36
CA VAL A 105 -9.88 -13.49 16.50
C VAL A 105 -9.65 -13.85 17.96
N SER A 106 -9.21 -12.90 18.80
CA SER A 106 -9.00 -13.14 20.23
C SER A 106 -10.32 -13.42 20.98
N ALA A 107 -11.46 -12.93 20.45
CA ALA A 107 -12.79 -13.18 21.01
C ALA A 107 -13.28 -14.62 20.78
N TYR A 108 -12.89 -15.23 19.67
CA TYR A 108 -13.35 -16.57 19.24
C TYR A 108 -12.31 -17.66 19.46
N SER A 109 -11.08 -17.32 19.85
CA SER A 109 -10.01 -18.29 20.08
C SER A 109 -9.68 -18.39 21.57
N ASP A 110 -9.48 -19.61 22.06
CA ASP A 110 -9.10 -19.88 23.46
C ASP A 110 -7.61 -19.54 23.75
N PHE A 111 -6.85 -19.10 22.76
CA PHE A 111 -5.42 -18.81 22.90
C PHE A 111 -5.10 -17.53 23.67
N THR A 112 -6.01 -16.54 23.69
CA THR A 112 -5.79 -15.26 24.38
C THR A 112 -7.11 -14.64 24.80
N SER A 113 -7.22 -14.18 26.05
CA SER A 113 -8.40 -13.45 26.49
C SER A 113 -8.44 -12.04 25.88
N MET A 114 -9.65 -11.53 25.61
CA MET A 114 -9.85 -10.18 25.08
C MET A 114 -9.11 -9.10 25.88
N ASP A 115 -9.13 -9.20 27.21
CA ASP A 115 -8.51 -8.21 28.09
C ASP A 115 -7.00 -8.18 27.93
N LYS A 116 -6.36 -9.34 27.80
CA LYS A 116 -4.91 -9.46 27.58
C LYS A 116 -4.50 -8.92 26.20
N TYR A 117 -5.32 -9.14 25.18
CA TYR A 117 -5.08 -8.57 23.85
C TYR A 117 -5.16 -7.05 23.85
N ILE A 118 -6.19 -6.47 24.50
CA ILE A 118 -6.36 -5.01 24.63
C ILE A 118 -5.22 -4.39 25.44
N LEU A 119 -4.79 -5.04 26.53
CA LEU A 119 -3.62 -4.62 27.29
C LEU A 119 -2.37 -4.58 26.42
N GLY A 120 -2.15 -5.61 25.60
CA GLY A 120 -1.03 -5.67 24.66
C GLY A 120 -1.07 -4.57 23.61
N ILE A 121 -2.24 -4.25 23.05
CA ILE A 121 -2.39 -3.14 22.10
C ILE A 121 -2.05 -1.79 22.73
N ARG A 122 -2.42 -1.58 23.99
CA ARG A 122 -2.14 -0.33 24.70
C ARG A 122 -0.72 -0.23 25.24
N TRP A 123 -0.06 -1.38 25.42
CA TRP A 123 1.29 -1.43 25.96
C TRP A 123 2.28 -0.72 25.05
N ASN A 124 2.99 0.27 25.62
CA ASN A 124 4.02 1.05 24.91
C ASN A 124 3.57 1.57 23.52
N PHE A 125 2.38 2.19 23.47
CA PHE A 125 1.89 2.82 22.26
C PHE A 125 2.67 4.11 21.98
N THR A 126 3.46 4.10 20.90
CA THR A 126 4.22 5.26 20.45
C THR A 126 3.60 5.84 19.17
N LEU A 127 3.27 7.12 19.19
CA LEU A 127 2.82 7.86 17.99
C LEU A 127 3.88 7.80 16.86
N PHE A 128 5.13 7.65 17.23
CA PHE A 128 6.25 7.51 16.28
C PHE A 128 6.03 6.36 15.29
N SER A 129 5.50 5.22 15.74
CA SER A 129 5.24 4.07 14.87
C SER A 129 4.24 4.39 13.75
N ILE A 130 3.21 5.18 14.06
CA ILE A 130 2.21 5.59 13.06
C ILE A 130 2.81 6.61 12.09
N VAL A 131 3.54 7.60 12.59
CA VAL A 131 4.20 8.61 11.76
C VAL A 131 5.21 7.96 10.81
N TYR A 132 6.02 7.02 11.32
CA TYR A 132 6.96 6.26 10.51
C TYR A 132 6.26 5.47 9.39
N ALA A 133 5.18 4.77 9.71
CA ALA A 133 4.40 4.03 8.74
C ALA A 133 3.77 4.95 7.67
N LEU A 134 3.31 6.15 8.04
CA LEU A 134 2.78 7.13 7.10
C LEU A 134 3.86 7.70 6.18
N ILE A 135 5.04 8.01 6.70
CA ILE A 135 6.17 8.47 5.89
C ILE A 135 6.57 7.40 4.87
N LYS A 136 6.71 6.14 5.32
CA LYS A 136 6.97 4.98 4.46
C LYS A 136 5.92 4.85 3.32
N THR A 137 4.66 5.05 3.67
CA THR A 137 3.53 5.00 2.73
C THR A 137 3.60 6.09 1.67
N LEU A 138 4.01 7.32 2.03
CA LEU A 138 4.15 8.41 1.05
C LEU A 138 5.21 8.08 0.00
N PHE A 139 6.35 7.52 0.40
CA PHE A 139 7.38 7.06 -0.54
C PHE A 139 6.85 5.96 -1.46
N PHE A 140 6.14 4.98 -0.92
CA PHE A 140 5.54 3.92 -1.72
C PHE A 140 4.50 4.46 -2.70
N ALA A 141 3.61 5.36 -2.26
CA ALA A 141 2.61 5.99 -3.11
C ALA A 141 3.25 6.73 -4.29
N PHE A 142 4.35 7.44 -4.04
CA PHE A 142 5.10 8.11 -5.10
C PHE A 142 5.68 7.12 -6.11
N ILE A 143 6.32 6.03 -5.66
CA ILE A 143 6.90 5.01 -6.55
C ILE A 143 5.81 4.31 -7.37
N ILE A 144 4.71 3.89 -6.71
CA ILE A 144 3.59 3.18 -7.34
C ILE A 144 2.91 3.99 -8.45
N THR A 145 3.02 5.31 -8.41
CA THR A 145 2.43 6.19 -9.43
C THR A 145 3.44 6.68 -10.47
N SER A 146 4.64 7.05 -10.05
CA SER A 146 5.65 7.60 -10.95
C SER A 146 6.22 6.56 -11.92
N VAL A 147 6.52 5.34 -11.44
CA VAL A 147 7.09 4.28 -12.27
C VAL A 147 6.10 3.83 -13.37
N PRO A 148 4.83 3.51 -13.06
CA PRO A 148 3.86 3.18 -14.12
C PRO A 148 3.57 4.32 -15.08
N ALA A 149 3.52 5.55 -14.59
CA ALA A 149 3.35 6.72 -15.44
C ALA A 149 4.49 6.85 -16.46
N PHE A 150 5.74 6.61 -16.02
CA PHE A 150 6.90 6.58 -16.91
C PHE A 150 6.77 5.50 -17.99
N PHE A 151 6.49 4.26 -17.62
CA PHE A 151 6.33 3.16 -18.59
C PHE A 151 5.17 3.41 -19.56
N GLY A 152 4.04 3.94 -19.10
CA GLY A 152 2.91 4.31 -19.94
C GLY A 152 3.26 5.42 -20.93
N TYR A 153 3.93 6.48 -20.46
CA TYR A 153 4.26 7.64 -21.29
C TYR A 153 5.24 7.33 -22.42
N TYR A 154 6.20 6.43 -22.20
CA TYR A 154 7.18 6.01 -23.20
C TYR A 154 6.78 4.76 -24.00
N THR A 155 5.56 4.28 -23.85
CA THR A 155 5.05 3.14 -24.65
C THR A 155 4.93 3.55 -26.12
N ARG A 156 5.47 2.71 -27.00
CA ARG A 156 5.37 2.87 -28.48
C ARG A 156 4.93 1.57 -29.10
N GLY A 157 4.00 1.66 -30.06
CA GLY A 157 3.48 0.48 -30.78
C GLY A 157 1.98 0.30 -30.57
N GLY A 158 1.50 -0.93 -30.56
CA GLY A 158 0.08 -1.26 -30.46
C GLY A 158 -0.37 -1.68 -29.06
N SER A 159 -1.62 -2.15 -28.97
CA SER A 159 -2.24 -2.57 -27.72
C SER A 159 -1.46 -3.65 -26.93
N ILE A 160 -0.71 -4.51 -27.64
CA ILE A 160 0.14 -5.54 -27.04
C ILE A 160 1.26 -4.90 -26.20
N GLU A 161 1.84 -3.81 -26.70
CA GLU A 161 2.92 -3.12 -25.99
C GLU A 161 2.41 -2.39 -24.74
N ILE A 162 1.13 -1.93 -24.74
CA ILE A 162 0.48 -1.40 -23.53
C ILE A 162 0.42 -2.47 -22.44
N GLY A 163 -0.01 -3.69 -22.81
CA GLY A 163 -0.05 -4.82 -21.86
C GLY A 163 1.32 -5.15 -21.27
N LYS A 164 2.37 -5.15 -22.11
CA LYS A 164 3.76 -5.35 -21.65
C LYS A 164 4.25 -4.21 -20.75
N ALA A 165 3.96 -2.95 -21.10
CA ALA A 165 4.32 -1.79 -20.30
C ALA A 165 3.61 -1.83 -18.93
N SER A 166 2.33 -2.20 -18.90
CA SER A 166 1.56 -2.38 -17.67
C SER A 166 2.18 -3.47 -16.78
N THR A 167 2.49 -4.64 -17.32
CA THR A 167 3.12 -5.73 -16.55
C THR A 167 4.51 -5.32 -16.03
N LYS A 168 5.36 -4.73 -16.89
CA LYS A 168 6.67 -4.24 -16.48
C LYS A 168 6.57 -3.20 -15.38
N SER A 169 5.63 -2.26 -15.50
CA SER A 169 5.47 -1.20 -14.50
C SER A 169 5.13 -1.76 -13.12
N VAL A 170 4.28 -2.78 -13.03
CA VAL A 170 3.96 -3.46 -11.77
C VAL A 170 5.19 -4.11 -11.17
N VAL A 171 5.96 -4.86 -11.98
CA VAL A 171 7.18 -5.53 -11.51
C VAL A 171 8.23 -4.55 -11.01
N TYR A 172 8.41 -3.41 -11.70
CA TYR A 172 9.40 -2.41 -11.30
C TYR A 172 8.95 -1.51 -10.13
N SER A 173 7.64 -1.44 -9.85
CA SER A 173 7.10 -0.66 -8.73
C SER A 173 6.89 -1.47 -7.45
N SER A 174 6.94 -2.79 -7.51
CA SER A 174 6.82 -3.70 -6.36
C SER A 174 8.18 -4.06 -5.75
#